data_f1643bb0b5d45587cfa2f3a48f956997
#
_entry.id   f1643bb0b5d45587cfa2f3a48f956997
#
_cell.length_a   1.000
_cell.length_b   1.000
_cell.length_c   1.000
_cell.angle_alpha   90.00
_cell.angle_beta   90.00
_cell.angle_gamma   90.00
#
_symmetry.space_group_name_H-M   'P 1'
#
loop_
_entity.id
_entity.type
_entity.pdbx_description
1 polymer ?
#
loop_
_entity_poly.entity_id
_entity_poly.type
_entity_poly.pdbx_seq_one_letter_code
_entity_poly.pdbx_strand_id
1 'polypeptide(L)'
;EFMDDFLGLYISPKNRLMNSLLIGPGLPGGMMGSLMADLESNLESINKYKAKRNLPFMKQDELLIKLFNEVAYVWPRVGYPPLVTPFSQYVKNLSMMNVMAMEKGKERWGMIADDIWDMLLGKAGKLPGELAPEIVEKAEREGRKFFNGNPQDNYPDALDKYRKLMKENKWELGEDDEELFEYAMHPAQYEAYKSGKAKEDFLEDVEKRRAERDKSPLDDAKPKTLTVQVDGQAYRVTVAYGDIDLPASATEKVTAPVGEGQEVAAPLEGKFFLTKNAQETPLKV
;
A
#
# COMPACT_ATOMS: atom_id res chain seq x y z
N GLU A 1 12.07 -24.48 -0.81
CA GLU A 1 10.76 -25.15 -0.98
C GLU A 1 9.77 -24.65 0.08
N PHE A 2 9.99 -24.90 1.40
CA PHE A 2 9.10 -24.39 2.46
C PHE A 2 9.00 -22.86 2.47
N MET A 3 10.11 -22.15 2.39
CA MET A 3 10.14 -20.69 2.38
C MET A 3 9.47 -20.13 1.12
N ASP A 4 9.61 -20.78 -0.03
CA ASP A 4 8.96 -20.35 -1.26
C ASP A 4 7.44 -20.54 -1.19
N ASP A 5 6.99 -21.66 -0.64
CA ASP A 5 5.56 -21.93 -0.44
C ASP A 5 4.94 -20.92 0.52
N PHE A 6 5.60 -20.68 1.65
CA PHE A 6 5.09 -19.74 2.66
C PHE A 6 5.20 -18.27 2.22
N LEU A 7 6.39 -17.83 1.82
CA LEU A 7 6.60 -16.43 1.42
C LEU A 7 5.83 -16.08 0.15
N GLY A 8 5.62 -17.03 -0.75
CA GLY A 8 4.80 -16.84 -1.95
C GLY A 8 3.35 -16.44 -1.67
N LEU A 9 2.83 -16.73 -0.47
CA LEU A 9 1.49 -16.29 -0.04
C LEU A 9 1.43 -14.78 0.30
N TYR A 10 2.56 -14.19 0.70
CA TYR A 10 2.64 -12.82 1.20
C TYR A 10 3.40 -11.86 0.27
N ILE A 11 4.26 -12.38 -0.60
CA ILE A 11 5.08 -11.57 -1.50
C ILE A 11 4.47 -11.57 -2.90
N SER A 12 3.77 -10.49 -3.24
CA SER A 12 3.30 -10.28 -4.61
C SER A 12 4.48 -10.04 -5.57
N PRO A 13 4.46 -10.62 -6.79
CA PRO A 13 5.42 -10.27 -7.83
C PRO A 13 5.51 -8.77 -8.11
N LYS A 14 4.42 -8.03 -7.95
CA LYS A 14 4.37 -6.56 -8.09
C LYS A 14 5.29 -5.85 -7.10
N ASN A 15 5.49 -6.41 -5.89
CA ASN A 15 6.35 -5.82 -4.87
C ASN A 15 7.85 -6.02 -5.15
N ARG A 16 8.19 -6.83 -6.15
CA ARG A 16 9.58 -7.08 -6.60
C ARG A 16 10.02 -6.15 -7.73
N LEU A 17 9.12 -5.32 -8.24
CA LEU A 17 9.44 -4.39 -9.33
C LEU A 17 10.25 -3.20 -8.78
N MET A 18 11.43 -2.98 -9.35
CA MET A 18 12.20 -1.76 -9.11
C MET A 18 11.58 -0.63 -9.93
N ASN A 19 11.25 0.46 -9.25
CA ASN A 19 10.81 1.69 -9.90
C ASN A 19 11.93 2.74 -9.79
N SER A 20 12.35 3.31 -10.91
CA SER A 20 13.38 4.35 -10.96
C SER A 20 13.02 5.60 -10.13
N LEU A 21 11.73 5.88 -9.95
CA LEU A 21 11.25 6.96 -9.10
C LEU A 21 11.61 6.75 -7.62
N LEU A 22 11.86 5.51 -7.17
CA LEU A 22 12.21 5.21 -5.78
C LEU A 22 13.66 5.58 -5.45
N ILE A 23 14.53 5.70 -6.44
CA ILE A 23 15.96 5.96 -6.25
C ILE A 23 16.23 7.47 -6.18
N GLY A 24 15.47 8.27 -6.93
CA GLY A 24 15.71 9.72 -7.08
C GLY A 24 15.54 10.57 -5.82
N PRO A 25 14.55 10.33 -4.94
CA PRO A 25 14.26 11.22 -3.81
C PRO A 25 15.27 11.18 -2.66
N GLY A 26 16.11 10.14 -2.57
CA GLY A 26 17.08 10.01 -1.49
C GLY A 26 16.47 9.79 -0.10
N LEU A 27 15.24 9.30 -0.03
CA LEU A 27 14.57 9.00 1.24
C LEU A 27 15.12 7.72 1.89
N PRO A 28 15.10 7.61 3.23
CA PRO A 28 15.54 6.41 3.92
C PRO A 28 14.80 5.14 3.45
N GLY A 29 15.54 4.03 3.29
CA GLY A 29 14.98 2.78 2.76
C GLY A 29 13.78 2.25 3.54
N GLY A 30 13.78 2.35 4.88
CA GLY A 30 12.64 1.95 5.71
C GLY A 30 11.39 2.82 5.47
N MET A 31 11.57 4.12 5.24
CA MET A 31 10.48 5.02 4.88
C MET A 31 9.92 4.68 3.50
N MET A 32 10.80 4.40 2.51
CA MET A 32 10.39 3.98 1.17
C MET A 32 9.65 2.65 1.20
N GLY A 33 10.15 1.65 1.93
CA GLY A 33 9.51 0.34 2.05
C GLY A 33 8.09 0.44 2.59
N SER A 34 7.89 1.21 3.68
CA SER A 34 6.56 1.40 4.25
C SER A 34 5.64 2.25 3.36
N LEU A 35 6.19 3.22 2.62
CA LEU A 35 5.42 4.02 1.64
C LEU A 35 4.90 3.13 0.52
N MET A 36 5.73 2.23 0.00
CA MET A 36 5.34 1.29 -1.05
C MET A 36 4.31 0.27 -0.57
N ALA A 37 4.40 -0.19 0.68
CA ALA A 37 3.42 -1.10 1.26
C ALA A 37 2.00 -0.49 1.31
N ASP A 38 1.91 0.80 1.62
CA ASP A 38 0.65 1.51 1.75
C ASP A 38 0.11 2.08 0.41
N LEU A 39 0.95 2.09 -0.63
CA LEU A 39 0.68 2.83 -1.86
C LEU A 39 -0.55 2.31 -2.61
N GLU A 40 -0.67 0.99 -2.76
CA GLU A 40 -1.75 0.37 -3.53
C GLU A 40 -3.12 0.62 -2.88
N SER A 41 -3.23 0.43 -1.57
CA SER A 41 -4.48 0.65 -0.82
C SER A 41 -4.92 2.12 -0.85
N ASN A 42 -3.97 3.05 -0.74
CA ASN A 42 -4.25 4.48 -0.80
C ASN A 42 -4.65 4.91 -2.21
N LEU A 43 -3.98 4.41 -3.24
CA LEU A 43 -4.33 4.65 -4.64
C LEU A 43 -5.76 4.15 -4.95
N GLU A 44 -6.09 2.95 -4.49
CA GLU A 44 -7.43 2.40 -4.63
C GLU A 44 -8.49 3.27 -3.94
N SER A 45 -8.22 3.74 -2.73
CA SER A 45 -9.10 4.66 -1.99
C SER A 45 -9.33 5.98 -2.73
N ILE A 46 -8.27 6.57 -3.30
CA ILE A 46 -8.35 7.78 -4.12
C ILE A 46 -9.18 7.51 -5.37
N ASN A 47 -8.92 6.41 -6.07
CA ASN A 47 -9.60 6.08 -7.31
C ASN A 47 -11.08 5.71 -7.09
N LYS A 48 -11.43 5.08 -5.98
CA LYS A 48 -12.83 4.91 -5.57
C LYS A 48 -13.56 6.25 -5.36
N TYR A 49 -12.88 7.23 -4.79
CA TYR A 49 -13.44 8.58 -4.65
C TYR A 49 -13.62 9.28 -6.00
N LYS A 50 -12.61 9.18 -6.89
CA LYS A 50 -12.63 9.77 -8.24
C LYS A 50 -13.73 9.13 -9.11
N ALA A 51 -13.88 7.81 -9.06
CA ALA A 51 -14.93 7.07 -9.79
C ALA A 51 -16.34 7.57 -9.46
N LYS A 52 -16.64 7.82 -8.17
CA LYS A 52 -17.94 8.35 -7.74
C LYS A 52 -18.25 9.75 -8.27
N ARG A 53 -17.28 10.46 -8.84
CA ARG A 53 -17.37 11.85 -9.34
C ARG A 53 -17.06 11.97 -10.83
N ASN A 54 -16.89 10.85 -11.53
CA ASN A 54 -16.48 10.80 -12.93
C ASN A 54 -15.19 11.57 -13.21
N LEU A 55 -14.23 11.54 -12.24
CA LEU A 55 -12.91 12.13 -12.40
C LEU A 55 -11.92 11.08 -12.96
N PRO A 56 -10.90 11.52 -13.71
CA PRO A 56 -9.89 10.60 -14.24
C PRO A 56 -9.15 9.90 -13.10
N PHE A 57 -8.86 8.60 -13.30
CA PHE A 57 -8.13 7.81 -12.33
C PHE A 57 -6.68 8.28 -12.22
N MET A 58 -6.15 8.24 -11.00
CA MET A 58 -4.75 8.49 -10.71
C MET A 58 -3.93 7.23 -10.96
N LYS A 59 -2.77 7.38 -11.57
CA LYS A 59 -1.78 6.31 -11.73
C LYS A 59 -0.86 6.24 -10.52
N GLN A 60 -0.21 5.09 -10.35
CA GLN A 60 0.72 4.86 -9.24
C GLN A 60 1.89 5.85 -9.23
N ASP A 61 2.47 6.11 -10.40
CA ASP A 61 3.60 7.05 -10.54
C ASP A 61 3.18 8.49 -10.20
N GLU A 62 1.96 8.89 -10.55
CA GLU A 62 1.41 10.20 -10.20
C GLU A 62 1.27 10.36 -8.69
N LEU A 63 0.79 9.31 -7.99
CA LEU A 63 0.69 9.31 -6.54
C LEU A 63 2.07 9.38 -5.90
N LEU A 64 3.05 8.62 -6.39
CA LEU A 64 4.43 8.66 -5.91
C LEU A 64 5.04 10.06 -6.03
N ILE A 65 4.92 10.69 -7.20
CA ILE A 65 5.45 12.05 -7.43
C ILE A 65 4.79 13.05 -6.46
N LYS A 66 3.47 12.96 -6.28
CA LYS A 66 2.77 13.82 -5.33
C LYS A 66 3.24 13.61 -3.90
N LEU A 67 3.47 12.35 -3.50
CA LEU A 67 3.97 12.02 -2.16
C LEU A 67 5.38 12.55 -1.93
N PHE A 68 6.29 12.40 -2.89
CA PHE A 68 7.65 12.95 -2.77
C PHE A 68 7.65 14.46 -2.65
N ASN A 69 6.85 15.15 -3.46
CA ASN A 69 6.67 16.59 -3.36
C ASN A 69 6.07 16.99 -2.01
N GLU A 70 5.12 16.22 -1.51
CA GLU A 70 4.49 16.52 -0.23
C GLU A 70 5.44 16.23 0.95
N VAL A 71 6.27 15.19 0.90
CA VAL A 71 7.33 14.97 1.91
C VAL A 71 8.31 16.14 1.92
N ALA A 72 8.75 16.61 0.75
CA ALA A 72 9.62 17.77 0.63
C ALA A 72 8.96 19.06 1.16
N TYR A 73 7.64 19.17 1.05
CA TYR A 73 6.87 20.29 1.60
C TYR A 73 6.68 20.18 3.11
N VAL A 74 6.34 18.99 3.62
CA VAL A 74 6.00 18.71 5.02
C VAL A 74 7.23 18.77 5.91
N TRP A 75 8.30 18.08 5.53
CA TRP A 75 9.48 17.87 6.40
C TRP A 75 10.06 19.17 7.01
N PRO A 76 10.34 20.22 6.22
CA PRO A 76 10.80 21.49 6.81
C PRO A 76 9.74 22.14 7.71
N ARG A 77 8.46 22.01 7.39
CA ARG A 77 7.35 22.66 8.13
C ARG A 77 7.04 22.02 9.46
N VAL A 78 7.42 20.77 9.62
CA VAL A 78 7.32 20.06 10.90
C VAL A 78 8.62 20.12 11.72
N GLY A 79 9.53 21.05 11.40
CA GLY A 79 10.73 21.32 12.19
C GLY A 79 11.88 20.36 11.93
N TYR A 80 11.98 19.76 10.74
CA TYR A 80 13.07 18.86 10.32
C TYR A 80 13.31 17.69 11.29
N PRO A 81 12.32 16.93 11.71
CA PRO A 81 12.56 15.76 12.53
C PRO A 81 13.55 14.81 11.82
N PRO A 82 14.41 14.09 12.56
CA PRO A 82 15.32 13.13 11.96
C PRO A 82 14.50 12.05 11.23
N LEU A 83 14.90 11.71 9.99
CA LEU A 83 14.19 10.71 9.18
C LEU A 83 14.58 9.28 9.59
N VAL A 84 14.49 9.00 10.88
CA VAL A 84 14.63 7.68 11.51
C VAL A 84 13.31 7.29 12.18
N THR A 85 13.11 6.00 12.43
CA THR A 85 11.92 5.51 13.13
C THR A 85 11.86 6.05 14.56
N PRO A 86 10.71 6.55 15.04
CA PRO A 86 9.40 6.59 14.38
C PRO A 86 9.16 7.84 13.51
N PHE A 87 9.99 8.87 13.58
CA PHE A 87 9.73 10.19 12.99
C PHE A 87 9.62 10.16 11.47
N SER A 88 10.39 9.31 10.79
CA SER A 88 10.27 9.10 9.34
C SER A 88 8.87 8.59 8.96
N GLN A 89 8.27 7.75 9.80
CA GLN A 89 6.90 7.26 9.59
C GLN A 89 5.88 8.38 9.81
N TYR A 90 6.11 9.26 10.79
CA TYR A 90 5.24 10.41 11.04
C TYR A 90 5.23 11.38 9.86
N VAL A 91 6.39 11.72 9.32
CA VAL A 91 6.50 12.57 8.13
C VAL A 91 5.82 11.91 6.92
N LYS A 92 6.06 10.61 6.69
CA LYS A 92 5.41 9.85 5.62
C LYS A 92 3.90 9.84 5.77
N ASN A 93 3.40 9.48 6.94
CA ASN A 93 1.96 9.36 7.19
C ASN A 93 1.26 10.71 7.04
N LEU A 94 1.85 11.77 7.58
CA LEU A 94 1.29 13.12 7.45
C LEU A 94 1.25 13.58 5.99
N SER A 95 2.31 13.32 5.23
CA SER A 95 2.35 13.61 3.79
C SER A 95 1.29 12.82 3.02
N MET A 96 1.11 11.53 3.32
CA MET A 96 0.08 10.72 2.71
C MET A 96 -1.32 11.24 3.02
N MET A 97 -1.59 11.60 4.28
CA MET A 97 -2.87 12.16 4.71
C MET A 97 -3.18 13.49 4.00
N ASN A 98 -2.18 14.35 3.84
CA ASN A 98 -2.32 15.60 3.11
C ASN A 98 -2.64 15.33 1.63
N VAL A 99 -1.91 14.46 0.95
CA VAL A 99 -2.19 14.11 -0.46
C VAL A 99 -3.60 13.55 -0.60
N MET A 100 -4.00 12.63 0.27
CA MET A 100 -5.36 12.07 0.25
C MET A 100 -6.44 13.13 0.50
N ALA A 101 -6.18 14.10 1.37
CA ALA A 101 -7.08 15.21 1.64
C ALA A 101 -7.21 16.12 0.41
N MET A 102 -6.08 16.52 -0.18
CA MET A 102 -6.04 17.37 -1.37
C MET A 102 -6.73 16.72 -2.58
N GLU A 103 -6.54 15.43 -2.79
CA GLU A 103 -7.23 14.68 -3.85
C GLU A 103 -8.75 14.60 -3.64
N LYS A 104 -9.22 14.84 -2.43
CA LYS A 104 -10.63 14.97 -2.06
C LYS A 104 -11.12 16.41 -1.98
N GLY A 105 -10.31 17.37 -2.46
CA GLY A 105 -10.64 18.81 -2.44
C GLY A 105 -10.61 19.45 -1.04
N LYS A 106 -9.87 18.84 -0.11
CA LYS A 106 -9.66 19.38 1.24
C LYS A 106 -8.27 20.00 1.36
N GLU A 107 -8.09 20.81 2.39
CA GLU A 107 -6.82 21.45 2.70
C GLU A 107 -5.85 20.48 3.41
N ARG A 108 -4.55 20.84 3.39
CA ARG A 108 -3.51 20.21 4.19
C ARG A 108 -3.79 20.36 5.69
N TRP A 109 -3.12 19.53 6.48
CA TRP A 109 -3.18 19.59 7.94
C TRP A 109 -4.58 19.36 8.54
N GLY A 110 -5.55 18.91 7.73
CA GLY A 110 -6.91 18.66 8.20
C GLY A 110 -6.96 17.63 9.33
N MET A 111 -6.12 16.60 9.27
CA MET A 111 -5.97 15.59 10.29
C MET A 111 -4.49 15.36 10.59
N ILE A 112 -4.12 15.48 11.87
CA ILE A 112 -2.80 15.16 12.41
C ILE A 112 -3.05 14.19 13.57
N ALA A 113 -2.46 13.00 13.49
CA ALA A 113 -2.62 11.98 14.52
C ALA A 113 -1.95 12.40 15.84
N ASP A 114 -2.39 11.84 16.96
CA ASP A 114 -1.93 12.30 18.29
C ASP A 114 -0.45 12.00 18.55
N ASP A 115 0.07 10.90 18.01
CA ASP A 115 1.50 10.57 18.08
C ASP A 115 2.36 11.57 17.27
N ILE A 116 1.85 12.06 16.14
CA ILE A 116 2.49 13.14 15.37
C ILE A 116 2.40 14.45 16.15
N TRP A 117 1.25 14.74 16.77
CA TRP A 117 1.13 15.91 17.64
C TRP A 117 2.11 15.86 18.82
N ASP A 118 2.33 14.70 19.44
CA ASP A 118 3.29 14.55 20.53
C ASP A 118 4.72 14.89 20.08
N MET A 119 5.10 14.52 18.87
CA MET A 119 6.34 14.97 18.25
C MET A 119 6.36 16.49 18.03
N LEU A 120 5.33 17.05 17.41
CA LEU A 120 5.25 18.48 17.06
C LEU A 120 5.24 19.36 18.31
N LEU A 121 4.59 18.92 19.38
CA LEU A 121 4.49 19.65 20.64
C LEU A 121 5.75 19.52 21.53
N GLY A 122 6.76 18.76 21.10
CA GLY A 122 8.02 18.62 21.82
C GLY A 122 8.01 17.58 22.92
N LYS A 123 6.97 16.73 23.06
CA LYS A 123 6.91 15.69 24.07
C LYS A 123 7.94 14.58 23.84
N ALA A 124 8.31 14.33 22.59
CA ALA A 124 9.36 13.39 22.20
C ALA A 124 10.76 14.03 22.11
N GLY A 125 10.88 15.28 22.51
CA GLY A 125 12.11 16.05 22.45
C GLY A 125 12.00 17.28 21.54
N LYS A 126 13.01 18.13 21.63
CA LYS A 126 13.07 19.36 20.81
C LYS A 126 13.38 19.02 19.37
N LEU A 127 12.59 19.59 18.46
CA LEU A 127 12.82 19.48 17.01
C LEU A 127 14.05 20.32 16.59
N PRO A 128 14.78 19.92 15.53
CA PRO A 128 15.93 20.65 15.02
C PRO A 128 15.60 22.04 14.47
N GLY A 129 14.42 22.19 13.86
CA GLY A 129 13.95 23.43 13.28
C GLY A 129 12.66 23.94 13.91
N GLU A 130 12.21 25.09 13.46
CA GLU A 130 10.95 25.68 13.90
C GLU A 130 9.77 25.07 13.13
N LEU A 131 8.62 25.02 13.80
CA LEU A 131 7.36 24.64 13.15
C LEU A 131 6.86 25.78 12.26
N ALA A 132 6.24 25.41 11.15
CA ALA A 132 5.56 26.38 10.30
C ALA A 132 4.39 27.07 11.06
N PRO A 133 4.14 28.36 10.80
CA PRO A 133 3.10 29.15 11.49
C PRO A 133 1.73 28.47 11.46
N GLU A 134 1.36 27.88 10.33
CA GLU A 134 0.07 27.19 10.17
C GLU A 134 -0.12 26.00 11.11
N ILE A 135 0.98 25.35 11.52
CA ILE A 135 0.94 24.23 12.48
C ILE A 135 0.80 24.77 13.91
N VAL A 136 1.51 25.85 14.23
CA VAL A 136 1.42 26.52 15.52
C VAL A 136 0.01 27.05 15.74
N GLU A 137 -0.55 27.79 14.76
CA GLU A 137 -1.91 28.31 14.81
C GLU A 137 -2.95 27.19 14.96
N LYS A 138 -2.72 26.04 14.28
CA LYS A 138 -3.60 24.88 14.43
C LYS A 138 -3.51 24.29 15.83
N ALA A 139 -2.31 24.18 16.41
CA ALA A 139 -2.13 23.71 17.78
C ALA A 139 -2.87 24.61 18.78
N GLU A 140 -2.75 25.92 18.64
CA GLU A 140 -3.44 26.90 19.49
C GLU A 140 -4.96 26.80 19.35
N ARG A 141 -5.47 26.71 18.12
CA ARG A 141 -6.91 26.56 17.84
C ARG A 141 -7.49 25.27 18.42
N GLU A 142 -6.70 24.19 18.44
CA GLU A 142 -7.10 22.92 19.04
C GLU A 142 -6.83 22.85 20.57
N GLY A 143 -6.33 23.92 21.18
CA GLY A 143 -6.03 23.98 22.60
C GLY A 143 -4.85 23.10 23.03
N ARG A 144 -4.00 22.73 22.09
CA ARG A 144 -2.81 21.91 22.37
C ARG A 144 -1.70 22.76 22.99
N LYS A 145 -0.96 22.18 23.93
CA LYS A 145 0.09 22.90 24.67
C LYS A 145 1.45 22.34 24.30
N PHE A 146 2.38 23.22 23.99
CA PHE A 146 3.79 22.87 23.80
C PHE A 146 4.40 22.41 25.11
N PHE A 147 5.20 21.36 25.02
CA PHE A 147 5.91 20.78 26.14
C PHE A 147 7.35 21.28 26.18
N ASN A 148 7.77 21.83 27.32
CA ASN A 148 9.11 22.37 27.53
C ASN A 148 9.87 21.64 28.68
N GLY A 149 9.30 20.53 29.20
CA GLY A 149 9.90 19.72 30.24
C GLY A 149 10.92 18.71 29.73
N ASN A 150 11.32 17.82 30.60
CA ASN A 150 12.14 16.68 30.19
C ASN A 150 11.29 15.66 29.43
N PRO A 151 11.60 15.32 28.15
CA PRO A 151 10.84 14.36 27.37
C PRO A 151 10.68 13.00 28.05
N GLN A 152 11.65 12.58 28.85
CA GLN A 152 11.61 11.30 29.60
C GLN A 152 10.42 11.23 30.55
N ASP A 153 9.95 12.37 31.07
CA ASP A 153 8.81 12.42 31.98
C ASP A 153 7.49 11.98 31.31
N ASN A 154 7.46 12.04 29.97
CA ASN A 154 6.31 11.57 29.17
C ASN A 154 6.32 10.05 28.92
N TYR A 155 7.44 9.39 29.20
CA TYR A 155 7.65 7.96 28.97
C TYR A 155 8.12 7.29 30.26
N PRO A 156 7.24 7.19 31.28
CA PRO A 156 7.59 6.55 32.54
C PRO A 156 7.93 5.07 32.33
N ASP A 157 8.82 4.55 33.15
CA ASP A 157 9.10 3.12 33.15
C ASP A 157 7.82 2.32 33.45
N ALA A 158 7.46 1.45 32.54
CA ALA A 158 6.26 0.63 32.66
C ALA A 158 6.54 -0.83 33.03
N LEU A 159 7.79 -1.25 33.21
CA LEU A 159 8.16 -2.64 33.48
C LEU A 159 7.47 -3.20 34.73
N ASP A 160 7.42 -2.43 35.80
CA ASP A 160 6.76 -2.87 37.05
C ASP A 160 5.25 -3.12 36.84
N LYS A 161 4.59 -2.30 36.03
CA LYS A 161 3.20 -2.51 35.64
C LYS A 161 3.02 -3.85 34.94
N TYR A 162 3.84 -4.10 33.93
CA TYR A 162 3.73 -5.33 33.13
C TYR A 162 4.16 -6.56 33.91
N ARG A 163 5.18 -6.47 34.77
CA ARG A 163 5.58 -7.52 35.71
C ARG A 163 4.42 -7.92 36.64
N LYS A 164 3.65 -6.95 37.10
CA LYS A 164 2.48 -7.20 37.93
C LYS A 164 1.38 -7.89 37.13
N LEU A 165 1.08 -7.42 35.94
CA LEU A 165 0.08 -8.03 35.03
C LEU A 165 0.46 -9.47 34.66
N MET A 166 1.74 -9.76 34.39
CA MET A 166 2.21 -11.12 34.11
C MET A 166 1.97 -12.05 35.31
N LYS A 167 2.25 -11.58 36.54
CA LYS A 167 1.98 -12.35 37.76
C LYS A 167 0.47 -12.62 37.93
N GLU A 168 -0.38 -11.63 37.69
CA GLU A 168 -1.85 -11.76 37.77
C GLU A 168 -2.38 -12.80 36.76
N ASN A 169 -1.81 -12.80 35.54
CA ASN A 169 -2.15 -13.73 34.47
C ASN A 169 -1.42 -15.09 34.58
N LYS A 170 -0.53 -15.28 35.55
CA LYS A 170 0.30 -16.47 35.74
C LYS A 170 1.19 -16.77 34.51
N TRP A 171 1.70 -15.72 33.88
CA TRP A 171 2.65 -15.83 32.78
C TRP A 171 4.09 -15.82 33.34
N GLU A 172 4.96 -16.60 32.73
CA GLU A 172 6.36 -16.66 33.08
C GLU A 172 7.11 -15.42 32.55
N LEU A 173 8.12 -14.96 33.29
CA LEU A 173 8.91 -13.78 32.90
C LEU A 173 10.02 -14.09 31.88
N GLY A 174 10.32 -15.39 31.64
CA GLY A 174 11.50 -15.82 30.92
C GLY A 174 12.77 -15.87 31.80
N GLU A 175 13.86 -16.39 31.26
CA GLU A 175 15.11 -16.54 32.05
C GLU A 175 15.74 -15.18 32.41
N ASP A 176 15.73 -14.24 31.45
CA ASP A 176 16.32 -12.90 31.61
C ASP A 176 15.25 -11.78 31.47
N ASP A 177 14.08 -12.00 32.03
CA ASP A 177 12.94 -11.08 31.87
C ASP A 177 12.53 -10.83 30.41
N GLU A 178 12.93 -11.68 29.47
CA GLU A 178 12.69 -11.51 28.02
C GLU A 178 11.20 -11.42 27.68
N GLU A 179 10.38 -12.29 28.27
CA GLU A 179 8.93 -12.29 28.09
C GLU A 179 8.29 -10.99 28.66
N LEU A 180 8.87 -10.45 29.74
CA LEU A 180 8.45 -9.17 30.30
C LEU A 180 8.72 -8.02 29.33
N PHE A 181 9.91 -8.01 28.69
CA PHE A 181 10.24 -7.00 27.69
C PHE A 181 9.35 -7.11 26.48
N GLU A 182 9.10 -8.32 25.97
CA GLU A 182 8.16 -8.54 24.86
C GLU A 182 6.77 -8.01 25.18
N TYR A 183 6.26 -8.30 26.39
CA TYR A 183 4.96 -7.79 26.80
C TYR A 183 4.94 -6.27 26.93
N ALA A 184 5.97 -5.67 27.52
CA ALA A 184 6.04 -4.24 27.68
C ALA A 184 6.15 -3.49 26.34
N MET A 185 6.87 -4.07 25.37
CA MET A 185 7.05 -3.49 24.04
C MET A 185 5.84 -3.67 23.14
N HIS A 186 5.13 -4.80 23.24
CA HIS A 186 4.05 -5.18 22.33
C HIS A 186 2.83 -5.75 23.06
N PRO A 187 2.17 -4.98 23.98
CA PRO A 187 1.18 -5.54 24.89
C PRO A 187 0.01 -6.23 24.20
N ALA A 188 -0.57 -5.60 23.20
CA ALA A 188 -1.73 -6.17 22.51
C ALA A 188 -1.38 -7.45 21.72
N GLN A 189 -0.22 -7.46 21.08
CA GLN A 189 0.27 -8.63 20.32
C GLN A 189 0.63 -9.77 21.28
N TYR A 190 1.28 -9.44 22.41
CA TYR A 190 1.63 -10.43 23.41
C TYR A 190 0.39 -11.08 24.04
N GLU A 191 -0.63 -10.31 24.39
CA GLU A 191 -1.88 -10.83 24.91
C GLU A 191 -2.61 -11.73 23.89
N ALA A 192 -2.62 -11.31 22.61
CA ALA A 192 -3.17 -12.13 21.53
C ALA A 192 -2.40 -13.44 21.34
N TYR A 193 -1.07 -13.41 21.50
CA TYR A 193 -0.22 -14.59 21.45
C TYR A 193 -0.50 -15.54 22.63
N LYS A 194 -0.47 -15.02 23.86
CA LYS A 194 -0.70 -15.82 25.08
C LYS A 194 -2.12 -16.40 25.17
N SER A 195 -3.12 -15.70 24.62
CA SER A 195 -4.50 -16.23 24.54
C SER A 195 -4.69 -17.30 23.46
N GLY A 196 -3.71 -17.49 22.59
CA GLY A 196 -3.81 -18.39 21.43
C GLY A 196 -4.53 -17.77 20.22
N LYS A 197 -5.17 -16.63 20.37
CA LYS A 197 -5.91 -15.96 19.29
C LYS A 197 -5.05 -15.61 18.10
N ALA A 198 -3.84 -15.07 18.34
CA ALA A 198 -2.90 -14.75 17.26
C ALA A 198 -2.57 -15.97 16.38
N LYS A 199 -2.46 -17.16 16.98
CA LYS A 199 -2.20 -18.40 16.26
C LYS A 199 -3.42 -18.85 15.44
N GLU A 200 -4.61 -18.74 16.00
CA GLU A 200 -5.87 -19.08 15.30
C GLU A 200 -6.07 -18.17 14.10
N ASP A 201 -6.01 -16.84 14.30
CA ASP A 201 -6.16 -15.83 13.25
C ASP A 201 -5.10 -16.03 12.13
N PHE A 202 -3.86 -16.35 12.51
CA PHE A 202 -2.77 -16.63 11.57
C PHE A 202 -3.04 -17.88 10.74
N LEU A 203 -3.45 -18.97 11.35
CA LEU A 203 -3.74 -20.22 10.63
C LEU A 203 -4.91 -20.06 9.67
N GLU A 204 -5.97 -19.33 10.09
CA GLU A 204 -7.10 -19.01 9.22
C GLU A 204 -6.67 -18.15 8.02
N ASP A 205 -5.85 -17.12 8.24
CA ASP A 205 -5.32 -16.28 7.15
C ASP A 205 -4.46 -17.10 6.17
N VAL A 206 -3.61 -17.99 6.67
CA VAL A 206 -2.78 -18.87 5.83
C VAL A 206 -3.66 -19.81 4.99
N GLU A 207 -4.67 -20.43 5.57
CA GLU A 207 -5.59 -21.31 4.84
C GLU A 207 -6.36 -20.53 3.76
N LYS A 208 -6.86 -19.35 4.09
CA LYS A 208 -7.54 -18.46 3.14
C LYS A 208 -6.63 -18.09 1.97
N ARG A 209 -5.40 -17.66 2.25
CA ARG A 209 -4.42 -17.30 1.19
C ARG A 209 -4.02 -18.48 0.34
N ARG A 210 -3.88 -19.66 0.92
CA ARG A 210 -3.62 -20.89 0.15
C ARG A 210 -4.79 -21.20 -0.77
N ALA A 211 -6.01 -21.14 -0.26
CA ALA A 211 -7.21 -21.36 -1.06
C ALA A 211 -7.37 -20.32 -2.19
N GLU A 212 -6.99 -19.06 -1.95
CA GLU A 212 -6.96 -18.02 -2.97
C GLU A 212 -5.87 -18.24 -4.03
N ARG A 213 -4.68 -18.67 -3.61
CA ARG A 213 -3.57 -19.02 -4.53
C ARG A 213 -3.92 -20.22 -5.41
N ASP A 214 -4.51 -21.24 -4.81
CA ASP A 214 -4.83 -22.50 -5.47
C ASP A 214 -6.07 -22.37 -6.39
N LYS A 215 -6.87 -21.29 -6.23
CA LYS A 215 -7.83 -20.88 -7.25
C LYS A 215 -7.05 -20.46 -8.48
N SER A 216 -7.13 -21.28 -9.52
CA SER A 216 -6.51 -20.94 -10.81
C SER A 216 -7.00 -19.55 -11.25
N PRO A 217 -6.12 -18.66 -11.73
CA PRO A 217 -6.55 -17.45 -12.43
C PRO A 217 -7.48 -17.75 -13.61
N LEU A 218 -7.54 -19.02 -14.01
CA LEU A 218 -8.36 -19.57 -15.08
C LEU A 218 -9.82 -19.78 -14.65
N ASP A 219 -10.11 -20.01 -13.37
CA ASP A 219 -11.47 -20.32 -12.90
C ASP A 219 -12.36 -19.05 -12.88
N ASP A 220 -11.78 -17.86 -12.72
CA ASP A 220 -12.49 -16.58 -12.75
C ASP A 220 -12.39 -15.83 -14.10
N ALA A 221 -11.54 -16.28 -15.01
CA ALA A 221 -11.34 -15.64 -16.31
C ALA A 221 -12.41 -16.07 -17.31
N LYS A 222 -13.56 -15.43 -17.24
CA LYS A 222 -14.58 -15.58 -18.29
C LYS A 222 -13.99 -15.22 -19.66
N PRO A 223 -14.29 -16.00 -20.71
CA PRO A 223 -13.85 -15.67 -22.06
C PRO A 223 -14.26 -14.24 -22.43
N LYS A 224 -13.32 -13.43 -22.88
CA LYS A 224 -13.57 -12.06 -23.36
C LYS A 224 -13.63 -12.09 -24.87
N THR A 225 -14.73 -11.57 -25.42
CA THR A 225 -14.86 -11.40 -26.87
C THR A 225 -14.45 -9.98 -27.23
N LEU A 226 -13.44 -9.87 -28.08
CA LEU A 226 -12.90 -8.62 -28.61
C LEU A 226 -13.25 -8.53 -30.09
N THR A 227 -13.49 -7.32 -30.61
CA THR A 227 -13.55 -7.08 -32.05
C THR A 227 -12.20 -6.48 -32.46
N VAL A 228 -11.49 -7.19 -33.33
CA VAL A 228 -10.17 -6.77 -33.84
C VAL A 228 -10.34 -6.41 -35.30
N GLN A 229 -9.87 -5.24 -35.72
CA GLN A 229 -9.88 -4.81 -37.10
C GLN A 229 -8.48 -5.00 -37.71
N VAL A 230 -8.40 -5.75 -38.81
CA VAL A 230 -7.17 -5.98 -39.57
C VAL A 230 -7.48 -5.66 -41.04
N ASP A 231 -6.69 -4.78 -41.63
CA ASP A 231 -6.84 -4.35 -43.03
C ASP A 231 -8.27 -3.92 -43.44
N GLY A 232 -8.96 -3.22 -42.51
CA GLY A 232 -10.33 -2.78 -42.71
C GLY A 232 -11.41 -3.85 -42.54
N GLN A 233 -11.03 -5.09 -42.18
CA GLN A 233 -11.97 -6.17 -41.87
C GLN A 233 -12.05 -6.38 -40.35
N ALA A 234 -13.27 -6.46 -39.82
CA ALA A 234 -13.53 -6.70 -38.41
C ALA A 234 -13.66 -8.21 -38.13
N TYR A 235 -12.89 -8.67 -37.15
CA TYR A 235 -12.89 -10.04 -36.65
C TYR A 235 -13.35 -10.06 -35.19
N ARG A 236 -14.23 -11.03 -34.87
CA ARG A 236 -14.58 -11.27 -33.46
C ARG A 236 -13.65 -12.34 -32.91
N VAL A 237 -12.84 -11.96 -31.95
CA VAL A 237 -11.82 -12.81 -31.32
C VAL A 237 -12.23 -13.08 -29.87
N THR A 238 -12.40 -14.36 -29.50
CA THR A 238 -12.61 -14.75 -28.11
C THR A 238 -11.29 -15.16 -27.52
N VAL A 239 -10.89 -14.46 -26.46
CA VAL A 239 -9.64 -14.71 -25.71
C VAL A 239 -10.01 -15.33 -24.39
N ALA A 240 -9.48 -16.51 -24.10
CA ALA A 240 -9.57 -17.14 -22.80
C ALA A 240 -8.25 -17.85 -22.48
N TYR A 241 -8.04 -18.11 -21.20
CA TYR A 241 -6.90 -18.90 -20.74
C TYR A 241 -7.29 -20.39 -20.74
N GLY A 242 -6.38 -21.26 -21.20
CA GLY A 242 -6.59 -22.72 -21.26
C GLY A 242 -7.22 -23.21 -22.55
N ASP A 243 -7.47 -24.52 -22.60
CA ASP A 243 -8.15 -25.14 -23.72
C ASP A 243 -9.66 -24.86 -23.67
N ILE A 244 -10.15 -24.14 -24.66
CA ILE A 244 -11.57 -23.90 -24.81
C ILE A 244 -12.07 -24.83 -25.91
N ASP A 245 -13.06 -25.65 -25.61
CA ASP A 245 -13.88 -26.30 -26.63
C ASP A 245 -14.73 -25.23 -27.33
N LEU A 246 -14.15 -24.63 -28.36
CA LEU A 246 -14.89 -23.75 -29.24
C LEU A 246 -15.66 -24.62 -30.22
N PRO A 247 -16.99 -24.46 -30.35
CA PRO A 247 -17.72 -25.12 -31.43
C PRO A 247 -17.10 -24.68 -32.76
N ALA A 248 -16.81 -25.63 -33.62
CA ALA A 248 -16.16 -25.43 -34.92
C ALA A 248 -17.05 -24.68 -35.92
N SER A 249 -17.66 -23.57 -35.53
CA SER A 249 -18.56 -22.80 -36.40
C SER A 249 -18.44 -21.32 -36.11
N ALA A 250 -18.31 -20.63 -37.24
CA ALA A 250 -18.58 -19.23 -37.50
C ALA A 250 -17.39 -18.28 -37.51
N THR A 251 -16.67 -18.27 -38.60
CA THR A 251 -16.23 -17.00 -39.20
C THR A 251 -17.46 -16.22 -39.72
N GLU A 252 -18.24 -15.66 -38.84
CA GLU A 252 -19.21 -14.65 -39.24
C GLU A 252 -18.49 -13.34 -39.55
N LYS A 253 -18.49 -12.94 -40.81
CA LYS A 253 -18.10 -11.57 -41.20
C LYS A 253 -19.10 -10.59 -40.59
N VAL A 254 -18.67 -9.84 -39.60
CA VAL A 254 -19.49 -8.80 -38.98
C VAL A 254 -19.45 -7.56 -39.88
N THR A 255 -20.52 -7.27 -40.56
CA THR A 255 -20.73 -6.05 -41.38
C THR A 255 -21.41 -4.94 -40.56
N ALA A 256 -21.01 -4.68 -39.32
CA ALA A 256 -21.56 -3.59 -38.54
C ALA A 256 -20.53 -2.44 -38.41
N PRO A 257 -20.96 -1.17 -38.42
CA PRO A 257 -20.04 -0.04 -38.22
C PRO A 257 -19.39 -0.15 -36.84
N VAL A 258 -18.07 -0.10 -36.84
CA VAL A 258 -17.25 -0.09 -35.61
C VAL A 258 -17.45 1.26 -34.95
N GLY A 259 -18.05 1.29 -33.75
CA GLY A 259 -18.03 2.48 -32.91
C GLY A 259 -16.60 2.83 -32.48
N GLU A 260 -16.36 4.05 -32.02
CA GLU A 260 -15.05 4.52 -31.56
C GLU A 260 -14.47 3.54 -30.53
N GLY A 261 -13.44 2.81 -30.93
CA GLY A 261 -12.70 1.88 -30.08
C GLY A 261 -11.58 2.60 -29.35
N GLN A 262 -11.18 2.07 -28.21
CA GLN A 262 -10.01 2.55 -27.50
C GLN A 262 -8.75 1.98 -28.19
N GLU A 263 -7.86 2.85 -28.67
CA GLU A 263 -6.59 2.45 -29.24
C GLU A 263 -5.67 1.89 -28.13
N VAL A 264 -5.24 0.65 -28.27
CA VAL A 264 -4.30 -0.01 -27.38
C VAL A 264 -2.98 -0.18 -28.14
N ALA A 265 -2.02 0.69 -27.83
CA ALA A 265 -0.66 0.57 -28.35
C ALA A 265 0.12 -0.50 -27.55
N ALA A 266 0.76 -1.44 -28.24
CA ALA A 266 1.68 -2.37 -27.59
C ALA A 266 2.97 -1.64 -27.21
N PRO A 267 3.43 -1.71 -25.95
CA PRO A 267 4.63 -1.01 -25.49
C PRO A 267 5.94 -1.62 -26.00
N LEU A 268 5.90 -2.76 -26.66
CA LEU A 268 7.05 -3.50 -27.21
C LEU A 268 6.66 -4.14 -28.55
N GLU A 269 7.62 -4.20 -29.49
CA GLU A 269 7.46 -4.98 -30.71
C GLU A 269 7.29 -6.46 -30.37
N GLY A 270 6.21 -7.06 -30.82
CA GLY A 270 5.88 -8.48 -30.62
C GLY A 270 5.31 -9.11 -31.88
N LYS A 271 5.24 -10.43 -31.91
CA LYS A 271 4.57 -11.19 -32.96
C LYS A 271 3.20 -11.64 -32.46
N PHE A 272 2.17 -11.33 -33.20
CA PHE A 272 0.81 -11.74 -32.88
C PHE A 272 0.38 -12.89 -33.81
N PHE A 273 -0.19 -13.96 -33.23
CA PHE A 273 -0.65 -15.11 -33.98
C PHE A 273 -2.18 -15.20 -33.92
N LEU A 274 -2.85 -15.13 -35.05
CA LEU A 274 -4.32 -15.22 -35.16
C LEU A 274 -4.85 -16.66 -35.20
N THR A 275 -3.97 -17.67 -35.26
CA THR A 275 -4.36 -19.06 -35.41
C THR A 275 -3.80 -19.97 -34.34
N LYS A 276 -4.44 -21.13 -34.12
CA LYS A 276 -4.04 -22.15 -33.15
C LYS A 276 -2.67 -22.81 -33.47
N ASN A 277 -2.12 -22.61 -34.65
CA ASN A 277 -0.87 -23.24 -35.09
C ASN A 277 0.27 -22.22 -35.04
N ALA A 278 1.20 -22.42 -34.13
CA ALA A 278 2.45 -21.63 -34.02
C ALA A 278 3.36 -21.69 -35.28
N GLN A 279 2.96 -22.38 -36.34
CA GLN A 279 3.70 -22.51 -37.58
C GLN A 279 3.20 -21.61 -38.72
N GLU A 280 2.10 -20.90 -38.51
CA GLU A 280 1.59 -19.97 -39.52
C GLU A 280 2.22 -18.57 -39.31
N THR A 281 2.39 -17.85 -40.42
CA THR A 281 3.09 -16.58 -40.49
C THR A 281 2.50 -15.54 -39.53
N PRO A 282 3.26 -14.97 -38.59
CA PRO A 282 2.76 -13.96 -37.68
C PRO A 282 2.45 -12.67 -38.43
N LEU A 283 1.32 -12.03 -38.10
CA LEU A 283 1.06 -10.66 -38.51
C LEU A 283 2.02 -9.72 -37.77
N LYS A 284 2.65 -8.80 -38.52
CA LYS A 284 3.36 -7.68 -37.90
C LYS A 284 2.32 -6.64 -37.48
N VAL A 285 2.33 -6.30 -36.22
CA VAL A 285 1.55 -5.18 -35.67
C VAL A 285 2.41 -3.94 -35.71
#